data_36382060051ccdc53c96dc47d791f6d4
#
_entry.id   36382060051ccdc53c96dc47d791f6d4
#
_cell.length_a   1.000
_cell.length_b   1.000
_cell.length_c   1.000
_cell.angle_alpha   90.00
_cell.angle_beta   90.00
_cell.angle_gamma   90.00
#
_symmetry.space_group_name_H-M   'P 1'
#
loop_
_entity.id
_entity.type
_entity.pdbx_description
1 polymer ?
#
loop_
_entity_poly.entity_id
_entity_poly.type
_entity_poly.pdbx_seq_one_letter_code
_entity_poly.pdbx_strand_id
1 'polypeptide(L)'
;MYIILNCLFWLIISVTMEVTGTLLLPETRHFKNIPLTIHCMACYAISFYSLSMLMGYISPVVAYSVWAGLGIVMITVMSGIFYQFKSSILEKIGIGCIVTGLAIVAF
;
A
#
# COMPACT_ATOMS: atom_id res chain seq x y z
N MET A 1 13.56 -1.48 -20.93
CA MET A 1 12.68 -0.31 -20.74
C MET A 1 11.21 -0.72 -20.52
N TYR A 2 10.66 -1.59 -21.38
CA TYR A 2 9.26 -2.05 -21.19
C TYR A 2 9.03 -2.75 -19.86
N ILE A 3 10.02 -3.53 -19.40
CA ILE A 3 9.92 -4.25 -18.11
C ILE A 3 9.77 -3.25 -16.98
N ILE A 4 10.57 -2.18 -16.98
CA ILE A 4 10.53 -1.15 -15.93
C ILE A 4 9.18 -0.42 -15.95
N LEU A 5 8.68 -0.06 -17.14
CA LEU A 5 7.39 0.60 -17.27
C LEU A 5 6.24 -0.29 -16.77
N ASN A 6 6.28 -1.58 -17.11
CA ASN A 6 5.27 -2.53 -16.63
C ASN A 6 5.34 -2.69 -15.12
N CYS A 7 6.53 -2.77 -14.54
CA CYS A 7 6.71 -2.86 -13.11
C CYS A 7 6.12 -1.64 -12.39
N LEU A 8 6.42 -0.44 -12.89
CA LEU A 8 5.88 0.79 -12.31
C LEU A 8 4.37 0.87 -12.44
N PHE A 9 3.83 0.46 -13.57
CA PHE A 9 2.39 0.46 -13.82
C PHE A 9 1.66 -0.42 -12.81
N TRP A 10 2.11 -1.68 -12.68
CA TRP A 10 1.49 -2.62 -11.74
C TRP A 10 1.69 -2.20 -10.29
N LEU A 11 2.86 -1.64 -9.96
CA LEU A 11 3.16 -1.16 -8.62
C LEU A 11 2.24 -0.01 -8.23
N ILE A 12 2.06 0.97 -9.11
CA ILE A 12 1.20 2.12 -8.86
C ILE A 12 -0.24 1.67 -8.64
N ILE A 13 -0.76 0.79 -9.50
CA ILE A 13 -2.12 0.25 -9.35
C ILE A 13 -2.25 -0.48 -8.02
N SER A 14 -1.30 -1.35 -7.70
CA SER A 14 -1.34 -2.15 -6.49
C SER A 14 -1.37 -1.26 -5.23
N VAL A 15 -0.44 -0.31 -5.15
CA VAL A 15 -0.34 0.57 -3.97
C VAL A 15 -1.56 1.47 -3.87
N THR A 16 -2.03 2.04 -4.98
CA THR A 16 -3.19 2.92 -4.98
C THR A 16 -4.44 2.19 -4.50
N MET A 17 -4.68 0.98 -4.99
CA MET A 17 -5.85 0.19 -4.59
C MET A 17 -5.75 -0.25 -3.14
N GLU A 18 -4.57 -0.67 -2.68
CA GLU A 18 -4.36 -1.06 -1.30
C GLU A 18 -4.59 0.11 -0.35
N VAL A 19 -4.03 1.27 -0.65
CA VAL A 19 -4.19 2.46 0.18
C VAL A 19 -5.66 2.90 0.20
N THR A 20 -6.33 2.90 -0.94
CA THR A 20 -7.75 3.25 -1.02
C THR A 20 -8.59 2.31 -0.15
N GLY A 21 -8.37 1.00 -0.26
CA GLY A 21 -9.09 0.01 0.55
C GLY A 21 -8.84 0.22 2.03
N THR A 22 -7.59 0.44 2.41
CA THR A 22 -7.21 0.63 3.81
C THR A 22 -7.83 1.91 4.40
N LEU A 23 -7.83 2.99 3.65
CA LEU A 23 -8.42 4.26 4.12
C LEU A 23 -9.93 4.17 4.27
N LEU A 24 -10.60 3.37 3.43
CA LEU A 24 -12.04 3.17 3.51
C LEU A 24 -12.45 2.13 4.55
N LEU A 25 -11.51 1.33 5.03
CA LEU A 25 -11.82 0.23 5.94
C LEU A 25 -12.52 0.69 7.23
N PRO A 26 -12.11 1.77 7.91
CA PRO A 26 -12.84 2.25 9.09
C PRO A 26 -14.29 2.66 8.79
N GLU A 27 -14.56 3.11 7.57
CA GLU A 27 -15.89 3.54 7.15
C GLU A 27 -16.86 2.37 6.98
N THR A 28 -16.35 1.12 6.92
CA THR A 28 -17.21 -0.06 6.82
C THR A 28 -17.92 -0.39 8.13
N ARG A 29 -17.57 0.25 9.23
CA ARG A 29 -18.15 0.04 10.55
C ARG A 29 -18.13 -1.44 10.94
N HIS A 30 -16.95 -2.05 10.92
CA HIS A 30 -16.77 -3.48 11.19
C HIS A 30 -17.51 -4.36 10.19
N PHE A 31 -17.48 -3.95 8.91
CA PHE A 31 -18.10 -4.67 7.78
C PHE A 31 -19.65 -4.65 7.81
N LYS A 32 -20.24 -3.74 8.58
CA LYS A 32 -21.69 -3.59 8.61
C LYS A 32 -22.22 -2.83 7.40
N ASN A 33 -21.41 -1.90 6.85
CA ASN A 33 -21.78 -1.18 5.63
C ASN A 33 -21.43 -2.06 4.43
N ILE A 34 -22.40 -2.85 3.95
CA ILE A 34 -22.17 -3.87 2.93
C ILE A 34 -21.64 -3.31 1.62
N PRO A 35 -22.23 -2.24 1.01
CA PRO A 35 -21.69 -1.71 -0.24
C PRO A 35 -20.23 -1.26 -0.11
N LEU A 36 -19.88 -0.60 0.97
CA LEU A 36 -18.54 -0.12 1.20
C LEU A 36 -17.56 -1.26 1.47
N THR A 37 -18.03 -2.30 2.19
CA THR A 37 -17.23 -3.50 2.43
C THR A 37 -16.89 -4.19 1.11
N ILE A 38 -17.87 -4.31 0.20
CA ILE A 38 -17.65 -4.90 -1.12
C ILE A 38 -16.61 -4.08 -1.90
N HIS A 39 -16.72 -2.76 -1.83
CA HIS A 39 -15.76 -1.87 -2.49
C HIS A 39 -14.34 -2.07 -1.94
N CYS A 40 -14.18 -2.15 -0.63
CA CYS A 40 -12.88 -2.41 -0.01
C CYS A 40 -12.31 -3.76 -0.43
N MET A 41 -13.14 -4.80 -0.43
CA MET A 41 -12.69 -6.13 -0.86
C MET A 41 -12.27 -6.15 -2.32
N ALA A 42 -13.00 -5.43 -3.19
CA ALA A 42 -12.64 -5.29 -4.59
C ALA A 42 -11.30 -4.57 -4.74
N CYS A 43 -11.06 -3.50 -3.97
CA CYS A 43 -9.80 -2.78 -4.00
C CYS A 43 -8.63 -3.68 -3.60
N TYR A 44 -8.79 -4.47 -2.54
CA TYR A 44 -7.76 -5.40 -2.11
C TYR A 44 -7.52 -6.50 -3.14
N ALA A 45 -8.57 -7.02 -3.75
CA ALA A 45 -8.43 -8.05 -4.78
C ALA A 45 -7.63 -7.53 -5.98
N ILE A 46 -7.92 -6.31 -6.44
CA ILE A 46 -7.19 -5.67 -7.52
C ILE A 46 -5.74 -5.43 -7.11
N SER A 47 -5.52 -4.98 -5.87
CA SER A 47 -4.18 -4.73 -5.35
C SER A 47 -3.34 -6.00 -5.36
N PHE A 48 -3.87 -7.11 -4.84
CA PHE A 48 -3.13 -8.38 -4.80
C PHE A 48 -2.90 -8.95 -6.18
N TYR A 49 -3.86 -8.82 -7.08
CA TYR A 49 -3.67 -9.23 -8.47
C TYR A 49 -2.51 -8.46 -9.11
N SER A 50 -2.51 -7.14 -8.94
CA SER A 50 -1.45 -6.29 -9.48
C SER A 50 -0.09 -6.63 -8.87
N LEU A 51 -0.05 -6.93 -7.57
CA LEU A 51 1.18 -7.34 -6.90
C LEU A 51 1.68 -8.67 -7.45
N SER A 52 0.77 -9.61 -7.72
CA SER A 52 1.11 -10.89 -8.32
C SER A 52 1.74 -10.70 -9.71
N MET A 53 1.20 -9.79 -10.51
CA MET A 53 1.77 -9.46 -11.82
C MET A 53 3.16 -8.84 -11.69
N LEU A 54 3.33 -7.97 -10.69
CA LEU A 54 4.64 -7.35 -10.41
C LEU A 54 5.68 -8.41 -10.05
N MET A 55 5.31 -9.42 -9.28
CA MET A 55 6.21 -10.50 -8.89
C MET A 55 6.67 -11.36 -10.06
N GLY A 56 6.00 -11.28 -11.20
CA GLY A 56 6.46 -11.94 -12.41
C GLY A 56 7.65 -11.25 -13.06
N TYR A 57 7.92 -10.00 -12.72
CA TYR A 57 9.02 -9.21 -13.30
C TYR A 57 10.21 -9.07 -12.37
N ILE A 58 9.97 -9.03 -11.06
CA ILE A 58 11.03 -8.85 -10.06
C ILE A 58 10.86 -9.91 -8.96
N SER A 59 11.89 -10.07 -8.13
CA SER A 59 11.82 -11.08 -7.07
C SER A 59 10.70 -10.76 -6.08
N PRO A 60 10.05 -11.77 -5.49
CA PRO A 60 9.00 -11.53 -4.50
C PRO A 60 9.45 -10.69 -3.31
N VAL A 61 10.69 -10.85 -2.86
CA VAL A 61 11.21 -10.07 -1.73
C VAL A 61 11.26 -8.59 -2.07
N VAL A 62 11.80 -8.24 -3.24
CA VAL A 62 11.90 -6.86 -3.69
C VAL A 62 10.51 -6.27 -3.94
N ALA A 63 9.65 -7.03 -4.64
CA ALA A 63 8.29 -6.57 -4.95
C ALA A 63 7.51 -6.27 -3.66
N TYR A 64 7.51 -7.18 -2.72
CA TYR A 64 6.77 -7.03 -1.47
C TYR A 64 7.34 -5.89 -0.63
N SER A 65 8.67 -5.76 -0.56
CA SER A 65 9.32 -4.71 0.22
C SER A 65 8.97 -3.31 -0.31
N VAL A 66 9.04 -3.13 -1.62
CA VAL A 66 8.70 -1.84 -2.25
C VAL A 66 7.22 -1.53 -2.07
N TRP A 67 6.36 -2.52 -2.29
CA TRP A 67 4.92 -2.38 -2.13
C TRP A 67 4.55 -1.98 -0.70
N ALA A 68 5.09 -2.69 0.29
CA ALA A 68 4.82 -2.41 1.69
C ALA A 68 5.35 -1.04 2.12
N GLY A 69 6.57 -0.69 1.70
CA GLY A 69 7.16 0.60 2.02
C GLY A 69 6.37 1.77 1.47
N LEU A 70 6.01 1.70 0.19
CA LEU A 70 5.18 2.73 -0.43
C LEU A 70 3.78 2.80 0.20
N GLY A 71 3.20 1.65 0.52
CA GLY A 71 1.90 1.59 1.17
C GLY A 71 1.91 2.29 2.52
N ILE A 72 2.91 2.02 3.35
CA ILE A 72 3.04 2.66 4.67
C ILE A 72 3.17 4.18 4.53
N VAL A 73 4.03 4.64 3.64
CA VAL A 73 4.23 6.08 3.42
C VAL A 73 2.96 6.74 2.93
N MET A 74 2.30 6.14 1.93
CA MET A 74 1.07 6.69 1.36
C MET A 74 -0.06 6.72 2.37
N ILE A 75 -0.23 5.65 3.16
CA ILE A 75 -1.27 5.61 4.20
C ILE A 75 -1.01 6.68 5.24
N THR A 76 0.24 6.86 5.67
CA THR A 76 0.60 7.87 6.66
C THR A 76 0.26 9.28 6.15
N VAL A 77 0.64 9.58 4.92
CA VAL A 77 0.37 10.89 4.31
C VAL A 77 -1.13 11.10 4.14
N MET A 78 -1.84 10.12 3.58
CA MET A 78 -3.27 10.25 3.31
C MET A 78 -4.10 10.30 4.59
N SER A 79 -3.73 9.55 5.61
CA SER A 79 -4.41 9.61 6.92
C SER A 79 -4.25 10.98 7.54
N GLY A 80 -3.08 11.61 7.41
CA GLY A 80 -2.84 12.96 7.90
C GLY A 80 -3.70 14.00 7.17
N ILE A 81 -3.94 13.79 5.87
CA ILE A 81 -4.72 14.72 5.06
C ILE A 81 -6.24 14.52 5.27
N PHE A 82 -6.71 13.27 5.15
CA PHE A 82 -8.16 12.99 5.12
C PHE A 82 -8.76 12.84 6.52
N TYR A 83 -8.04 12.24 7.45
CA TYR A 83 -8.55 11.98 8.79
C TYR A 83 -7.93 12.90 9.83
N GLN A 84 -6.96 13.72 9.43
CA GLN A 84 -6.26 14.65 10.31
C GLN A 84 -5.62 13.97 11.51
N PHE A 85 -5.24 12.70 11.36
CA PHE A 85 -4.45 12.00 12.38
C PHE A 85 -3.03 12.56 12.35
N LYS A 86 -2.62 13.11 13.48
CA LYS A 86 -1.24 13.59 13.61
C LYS A 86 -0.37 12.47 14.14
N SER A 87 0.66 12.14 13.38
CA SER A 87 1.64 11.16 13.82
C SER A 87 2.51 11.74 14.92
N SER A 88 2.75 10.97 15.96
CA SER A 88 3.70 11.35 17.00
C SER A 88 5.13 11.24 16.45
N ILE A 89 6.09 11.85 17.17
CA ILE A 89 7.50 11.74 16.79
C ILE A 89 7.94 10.27 16.79
N LEU A 90 7.47 9.48 17.76
CA LEU A 90 7.80 8.06 17.84
C LEU A 90 7.29 7.29 16.62
N GLU A 91 6.07 7.60 16.15
CA GLU A 91 5.52 6.98 14.95
C GLU A 91 6.36 7.31 13.72
N LYS A 92 6.76 8.58 13.58
CA LYS A 92 7.58 9.01 12.45
C LYS A 92 8.94 8.33 12.45
N ILE A 93 9.57 8.18 13.62
CA ILE A 93 10.84 7.47 13.76
C ILE A 93 10.66 6.00 13.38
N GLY A 94 9.60 5.36 13.86
CA GLY A 94 9.30 3.98 13.54
C GLY A 94 9.08 3.76 12.06
N ILE A 95 8.31 4.63 11.41
CA ILE A 95 8.06 4.56 9.97
C ILE A 95 9.37 4.73 9.19
N GLY A 96 10.20 5.67 9.61
CA GLY A 96 11.52 5.86 9.00
C GLY A 96 12.39 4.63 9.11
N CYS A 97 12.39 3.97 10.28
CA CYS A 97 13.12 2.73 10.48
C CYS A 97 12.59 1.61 9.59
N ILE A 98 11.28 1.46 9.47
CA ILE A 98 10.65 0.45 8.62
C ILE A 98 11.03 0.67 7.16
N VAL A 99 10.88 1.90 6.67
CA VAL A 99 11.21 2.24 5.28
C VAL A 99 12.68 2.01 5.00
N THR A 100 13.56 2.39 5.92
CA THR A 100 15.01 2.17 5.79
C THR A 100 15.32 0.69 5.73
N GLY A 101 14.73 -0.10 6.63
CA GLY A 101 14.93 -1.55 6.65
C GLY A 101 14.46 -2.22 5.37
N LEU A 102 13.29 -1.82 4.86
CA LEU A 102 12.76 -2.34 3.60
C LEU A 102 13.66 -1.96 2.42
N ALA A 103 14.20 -0.75 2.41
CA ALA A 103 15.11 -0.31 1.37
C ALA A 103 16.41 -1.13 1.39
N ILE A 104 16.94 -1.44 2.56
CA ILE A 104 18.14 -2.28 2.71
C ILE A 104 17.86 -3.68 2.17
N VAL A 105 16.71 -4.26 2.48
CA VAL A 105 16.33 -5.60 1.99
C VAL A 105 16.14 -5.59 0.48
N ALA A 106 15.54 -4.52 -0.08
CA ALA A 106 15.24 -4.43 -1.50
C ALA A 106 16.48 -4.14 -2.35
N PHE A 107 17.45 -3.43 -1.80
CA PHE A 107 18.64 -2.99 -2.53
C PHE A 107 19.92 -3.38 -1.81
#